data_e06c5ffe8f9a8d01863568c568ee5eb9
#
_entry.id   e06c5ffe8f9a8d01863568c568ee5eb9
#
_cell.length_a   1.000
_cell.length_b   1.000
_cell.length_c   1.000
_cell.angle_alpha   90.00
_cell.angle_beta   90.00
_cell.angle_gamma   90.00
#
_symmetry.space_group_name_H-M   'P 1'
#
loop_
_entity.id
_entity.type
_entity.pdbx_description
1 polymer ?
#
loop_
_entity_poly.entity_id
_entity_poly.type
_entity_poly.pdbx_seq_one_letter_code
_entity_poly.pdbx_strand_id
1 'polypeptide(L)'
;MLVPSAWWGRMKVSGLEVVPESGPMLLVPNHDSQWDPVIVALALRKRRPLRFLARANLWKIPGLGPVLYAIGQIPIERRAGDAGALAQALAALGEGEAICVFPEGKLSGGKYLRARSGVGRLALERPDARVVLCTVRGSTDYVRFPRRPRVTVEFFEPQIGQPGPEEIPGELATRLLDELRERVPPAPSGRRRRQA
;
A
#
# COMPACT_ATOMS: atom_id res chain seq x y z
N MET A 1 -0.01 8.42 18.43
CA MET A 1 1.33 8.02 18.89
C MET A 1 2.38 8.58 17.94
N LEU A 2 3.33 9.42 18.40
CA LEU A 2 4.44 9.90 17.58
C LEU A 2 5.48 8.78 17.50
N VAL A 3 5.63 8.17 16.33
CA VAL A 3 6.74 7.26 16.07
C VAL A 3 7.96 8.14 15.82
N PRO A 4 9.03 8.05 16.62
CA PRO A 4 10.29 8.68 16.27
C PRO A 4 10.85 7.93 15.07
N SER A 5 10.30 8.26 13.88
CA SER A 5 10.89 7.83 12.64
C SER A 5 12.17 8.63 12.49
N ALA A 6 13.28 7.92 12.60
CA ALA A 6 14.54 8.36 12.04
C ALA A 6 14.62 9.88 11.85
N TRP A 7 15.43 10.52 12.62
CA TRP A 7 15.90 11.91 12.60
C TRP A 7 15.53 12.91 11.49
N TRP A 8 14.80 12.54 10.46
CA TRP A 8 14.55 13.37 9.29
C TRP A 8 13.13 13.93 9.20
N GLY A 9 12.09 13.27 9.71
CA GLY A 9 10.70 13.69 9.53
C GLY A 9 9.82 13.44 10.73
N ARG A 10 8.65 14.07 10.76
CA ARG A 10 7.60 13.79 11.74
C ARG A 10 6.52 12.95 11.07
N MET A 11 6.33 11.72 11.55
CA MET A 11 5.25 10.84 11.11
C MET A 11 4.17 10.79 12.17
N LYS A 12 2.93 11.13 11.76
CA LYS A 12 1.72 10.94 12.58
C LYS A 12 0.99 9.73 12.05
N VAL A 13 0.64 8.78 12.94
CA VAL A 13 -0.11 7.58 12.61
C VAL A 13 -1.41 7.59 13.39
N SER A 14 -2.53 7.28 12.73
CA SER A 14 -3.87 7.16 13.32
C SER A 14 -4.62 5.96 12.73
N GLY A 15 -5.69 5.52 13.41
CA GLY A 15 -6.52 4.42 12.95
C GLY A 15 -5.88 3.03 13.12
N LEU A 16 -4.88 2.87 13.99
CA LEU A 16 -4.25 1.56 14.21
C LEU A 16 -5.20 0.52 14.82
N GLU A 17 -6.26 0.97 15.45
CA GLU A 17 -7.31 0.12 16.05
C GLU A 17 -8.05 -0.73 15.03
N VAL A 18 -8.20 -0.26 13.77
CA VAL A 18 -8.86 -1.03 12.71
C VAL A 18 -7.96 -2.10 12.09
N VAL A 19 -6.65 -2.03 12.36
CA VAL A 19 -5.67 -2.99 11.84
C VAL A 19 -5.67 -4.23 12.73
N PRO A 20 -6.06 -5.42 12.25
CA PRO A 20 -6.01 -6.64 13.04
C PRO A 20 -4.57 -7.03 13.38
N GLU A 21 -4.35 -7.56 14.58
CA GLU A 21 -3.01 -7.99 15.02
C GLU A 21 -2.60 -9.33 14.39
N SER A 22 -3.58 -10.14 14.01
CA SER A 22 -3.40 -11.47 13.40
C SER A 22 -4.52 -11.76 12.40
N GLY A 23 -4.40 -12.87 11.69
CA GLY A 23 -5.35 -13.28 10.64
C GLY A 23 -5.11 -12.59 9.30
N PRO A 24 -5.79 -13.04 8.24
CA PRO A 24 -5.58 -12.51 6.89
C PRO A 24 -6.02 -11.05 6.80
N MET A 25 -5.16 -10.22 6.20
CA MET A 25 -5.46 -8.81 5.97
C MET A 25 -4.96 -8.35 4.61
N LEU A 26 -5.80 -7.63 3.89
CA LEU A 26 -5.46 -6.94 2.67
C LEU A 26 -5.39 -5.44 2.93
N LEU A 27 -4.19 -4.89 2.96
CA LEU A 27 -3.96 -3.46 3.12
C LEU A 27 -3.88 -2.78 1.77
N VAL A 28 -4.66 -1.71 1.60
CA VAL A 28 -4.80 -0.99 0.32
C VAL A 28 -4.43 0.48 0.53
N PRO A 29 -3.18 0.89 0.23
CA PRO A 29 -2.76 2.30 0.33
C PRO A 29 -2.80 3.03 -1.01
N ASN A 30 -2.83 4.40 -0.98
CA ASN A 30 -2.52 5.23 -2.13
C ASN A 30 -1.01 5.23 -2.44
N HIS A 31 -0.63 5.54 -3.71
CA HIS A 31 0.76 5.46 -4.16
C HIS A 31 1.24 6.73 -4.87
N ASP A 32 1.80 7.65 -4.11
CA ASP A 32 2.30 8.94 -4.63
C ASP A 32 3.84 9.04 -4.60
N SER A 33 4.51 8.23 -3.78
CA SER A 33 5.96 8.24 -3.59
C SER A 33 6.56 6.84 -3.55
N GLN A 34 7.81 6.71 -3.98
CA GLN A 34 8.59 5.47 -3.80
C GLN A 34 8.81 5.13 -2.31
N TRP A 35 8.61 6.10 -1.42
CA TRP A 35 8.73 5.92 0.03
C TRP A 35 7.48 5.35 0.69
N ASP A 36 6.33 5.35 0.01
CA ASP A 36 5.07 4.87 0.61
C ASP A 36 5.17 3.47 1.20
N PRO A 37 5.78 2.45 0.53
CA PRO A 37 5.89 1.13 1.11
C PRO A 37 6.69 1.12 2.41
N VAL A 38 7.78 1.88 2.45
CA VAL A 38 8.63 1.99 3.65
C VAL A 38 7.89 2.70 4.78
N ILE A 39 7.17 3.79 4.46
CA ILE A 39 6.38 4.56 5.41
C ILE A 39 5.27 3.70 6.02
N VAL A 40 4.53 2.96 5.20
CA VAL A 40 3.46 2.06 5.65
C VAL A 40 4.02 0.93 6.52
N ALA A 41 5.13 0.30 6.10
CA ALA A 41 5.79 -0.72 6.91
C ALA A 41 6.26 -0.19 8.27
N LEU A 42 6.84 1.02 8.29
CA LEU A 42 7.26 1.68 9.53
C LEU A 42 6.07 2.04 10.43
N ALA A 43 4.94 2.45 9.86
CA ALA A 43 3.72 2.76 10.60
C ALA A 43 3.16 1.51 11.31
N LEU A 44 3.25 0.33 10.68
CA LEU A 44 2.75 -0.93 11.23
C LEU A 44 3.81 -1.79 11.94
N ARG A 45 5.07 -1.36 12.01
CA ARG A 45 6.18 -2.16 12.54
C ARG A 45 5.97 -2.75 13.95
N LYS A 46 5.15 -2.10 14.77
CA LYS A 46 4.80 -2.55 16.14
C LYS A 46 3.48 -3.31 16.22
N ARG A 47 2.75 -3.39 15.12
CA ARG A 47 1.44 -4.04 15.05
C ARG A 47 1.55 -5.41 14.40
N ARG A 48 2.07 -5.43 13.17
CA ARG A 48 2.31 -6.67 12.43
C ARG A 48 3.21 -6.44 11.21
N PRO A 49 3.94 -7.47 10.74
CA PRO A 49 4.69 -7.41 9.49
C PRO A 49 3.75 -7.31 8.28
N LEU A 50 4.28 -6.74 7.18
CA LEU A 50 3.58 -6.62 5.89
C LEU A 50 4.41 -7.25 4.78
N ARG A 51 3.75 -7.99 3.90
CA ARG A 51 4.32 -8.40 2.62
C ARG A 51 3.74 -7.53 1.50
N PHE A 52 4.60 -7.01 0.63
CA PHE A 52 4.21 -6.16 -0.48
C PHE A 52 4.36 -6.90 -1.79
N LEU A 53 3.45 -6.64 -2.74
CA LEU A 53 3.68 -6.96 -4.13
C LEU A 53 4.60 -5.90 -4.71
N ALA A 54 5.85 -6.24 -4.92
CA ALA A 54 6.91 -5.34 -5.36
C ALA A 54 7.44 -5.71 -6.74
N ARG A 55 7.90 -4.72 -7.52
CA ARG A 55 8.40 -4.99 -8.88
C ARG A 55 9.54 -6.00 -8.88
N ALA A 56 9.47 -7.04 -9.70
CA ALA A 56 10.49 -8.08 -9.82
C ALA A 56 11.90 -7.54 -10.14
N ASN A 57 12.01 -6.39 -10.85
CA ASN A 57 13.29 -5.77 -11.12
C ASN A 57 14.05 -5.26 -9.88
N LEU A 58 13.37 -5.06 -8.74
CA LEU A 58 14.02 -4.69 -7.47
C LEU A 58 14.93 -5.80 -6.96
N TRP A 59 14.64 -7.06 -7.26
CA TRP A 59 15.50 -8.20 -6.91
C TRP A 59 16.82 -8.23 -7.68
N LYS A 60 16.92 -7.48 -8.79
CA LYS A 60 18.15 -7.34 -9.58
C LYS A 60 19.11 -6.29 -9.01
N ILE A 61 18.69 -5.52 -8.01
CA ILE A 61 19.53 -4.50 -7.38
C ILE A 61 20.46 -5.19 -6.37
N PRO A 62 21.79 -5.05 -6.52
CA PRO A 62 22.75 -5.64 -5.60
C PRO A 62 22.46 -5.29 -4.13
N GLY A 63 22.45 -6.30 -3.27
CA GLY A 63 22.17 -6.18 -1.84
C GLY A 63 20.69 -6.04 -1.48
N LEU A 64 19.82 -5.52 -2.36
CA LEU A 64 18.39 -5.34 -2.09
C LEU A 64 17.59 -6.65 -2.27
N GLY A 65 17.89 -7.42 -3.33
CA GLY A 65 17.19 -8.66 -3.64
C GLY A 65 17.18 -9.65 -2.47
N PRO A 66 18.32 -10.00 -1.88
CA PRO A 66 18.36 -10.86 -0.69
C PRO A 66 17.54 -10.35 0.49
N VAL A 67 17.54 -9.02 0.73
CA VAL A 67 16.75 -8.41 1.80
C VAL A 67 15.26 -8.56 1.52
N LEU A 68 14.81 -8.25 0.29
CA LEU A 68 13.40 -8.39 -0.10
C LEU A 68 12.93 -9.84 0.04
N TYR A 69 13.79 -10.80 -0.31
CA TYR A 69 13.50 -12.22 -0.14
C TYR A 69 13.39 -12.60 1.34
N ALA A 70 14.35 -12.18 2.15
CA ALA A 70 14.40 -12.48 3.59
C ALA A 70 13.17 -11.92 4.36
N ILE A 71 12.63 -10.77 3.95
CA ILE A 71 11.41 -10.18 4.53
C ILE A 71 10.12 -10.61 3.80
N GLY A 72 10.20 -11.64 2.95
CA GLY A 72 9.05 -12.30 2.33
C GLY A 72 8.28 -11.44 1.32
N GLN A 73 8.93 -10.47 0.66
CA GLN A 73 8.26 -9.66 -0.37
C GLN A 73 7.94 -10.49 -1.61
N ILE A 74 6.79 -10.22 -2.25
CA ILE A 74 6.30 -10.96 -3.41
C ILE A 74 6.69 -10.22 -4.69
N PRO A 75 7.53 -10.81 -5.57
CA PRO A 75 7.87 -10.19 -6.85
C PRO A 75 6.69 -10.21 -7.81
N ILE A 76 6.40 -9.08 -8.45
CA ILE A 76 5.35 -8.97 -9.48
C ILE A 76 5.90 -8.43 -10.80
N GLU A 77 5.56 -9.10 -11.90
CA GLU A 77 5.80 -8.64 -13.26
C GLU A 77 4.56 -7.95 -13.83
N ARG A 78 4.65 -6.65 -14.08
CA ARG A 78 3.48 -5.82 -14.43
C ARG A 78 2.88 -6.06 -15.80
N ARG A 79 3.59 -6.76 -16.72
CA ARG A 79 3.18 -6.90 -18.13
C ARG A 79 2.18 -8.01 -18.41
N ALA A 80 2.07 -9.00 -17.54
CA ALA A 80 1.35 -10.25 -17.84
C ALA A 80 0.13 -10.51 -16.92
N GLY A 81 -0.31 -9.54 -16.10
CA GLY A 81 -1.33 -9.88 -15.08
C GLY A 81 -0.83 -11.06 -14.26
N ASP A 82 0.26 -10.88 -13.53
CA ASP A 82 1.08 -11.93 -12.92
C ASP A 82 0.25 -12.87 -12.02
N ALA A 83 -0.27 -13.94 -12.61
CA ALA A 83 -1.03 -14.96 -11.90
C ALA A 83 -0.20 -15.62 -10.79
N GLY A 84 1.11 -15.71 -10.99
CA GLY A 84 2.03 -16.28 -10.00
C GLY A 84 2.13 -15.39 -8.75
N ALA A 85 2.25 -14.08 -8.92
CA ALA A 85 2.26 -13.15 -7.78
C ALA A 85 0.91 -13.12 -7.05
N LEU A 86 -0.20 -13.21 -7.79
CA LEU A 86 -1.54 -13.28 -7.22
C LEU A 86 -1.70 -14.57 -6.40
N ALA A 87 -1.29 -15.72 -6.95
CA ALA A 87 -1.34 -17.02 -6.24
C ALA A 87 -0.49 -17.01 -4.96
N GLN A 88 0.72 -16.42 -4.99
CA GLN A 88 1.55 -16.27 -3.80
C GLN A 88 0.90 -15.37 -2.74
N ALA A 89 0.26 -14.28 -3.16
CA ALA A 89 -0.46 -13.39 -2.25
C ALA A 89 -1.68 -14.09 -1.61
N LEU A 90 -2.42 -14.86 -2.39
CA LEU A 90 -3.55 -15.67 -1.88
C LEU A 90 -3.09 -16.76 -0.89
N ALA A 91 -1.99 -17.44 -1.19
CA ALA A 91 -1.40 -18.41 -0.28
C ALA A 91 -1.00 -17.76 1.05
N ALA A 92 -0.30 -16.62 1.00
CA ALA A 92 0.10 -15.89 2.18
C ALA A 92 -1.09 -15.37 3.01
N LEU A 93 -2.15 -14.88 2.36
CA LEU A 93 -3.42 -14.56 3.03
C LEU A 93 -4.01 -15.82 3.69
N GLY A 94 -3.92 -17.00 3.02
CA GLY A 94 -4.32 -18.30 3.55
C GLY A 94 -3.60 -18.70 4.85
N GLU A 95 -2.37 -18.29 4.97
CA GLU A 95 -1.52 -18.48 6.16
C GLU A 95 -1.77 -17.43 7.26
N GLY A 96 -2.74 -16.53 7.05
CA GLY A 96 -3.09 -15.47 8.01
C GLY A 96 -2.17 -14.26 7.95
N GLU A 97 -1.40 -14.11 6.88
CA GLU A 97 -0.50 -12.98 6.72
C GLU A 97 -1.19 -11.69 6.26
N ALA A 98 -0.48 -10.59 6.33
CA ALA A 98 -0.93 -9.28 5.86
C ALA A 98 -0.26 -8.93 4.54
N ILE A 99 -1.07 -8.75 3.50
CA ILE A 99 -0.63 -8.38 2.15
C ILE A 99 -0.96 -6.91 1.89
N CYS A 100 0.01 -6.15 1.40
CA CYS A 100 -0.16 -4.76 1.01
C CYS A 100 -0.09 -4.62 -0.51
N VAL A 101 -1.17 -4.09 -1.09
CA VAL A 101 -1.30 -3.90 -2.55
C VAL A 101 -1.70 -2.46 -2.87
N PHE A 102 -0.90 -1.79 -3.67
CA PHE A 102 -1.24 -0.47 -4.20
C PHE A 102 -2.20 -0.61 -5.39
N PRO A 103 -3.46 -0.17 -5.28
CA PRO A 103 -4.48 -0.42 -6.31
C PRO A 103 -4.16 0.25 -7.65
N GLU A 104 -3.36 1.30 -7.63
CA GLU A 104 -2.92 2.02 -8.83
C GLU A 104 -1.88 1.25 -9.66
N GLY A 105 -1.18 0.29 -9.04
CA GLY A 105 -0.14 -0.51 -9.65
C GLY A 105 1.13 0.27 -10.06
N LYS A 106 1.16 1.58 -9.91
CA LYS A 106 2.30 2.48 -10.17
C LYS A 106 2.13 3.78 -9.39
N LEU A 107 3.18 4.61 -9.34
CA LEU A 107 3.10 5.96 -8.77
C LEU A 107 2.07 6.81 -9.52
N SER A 108 1.25 7.57 -8.80
CA SER A 108 0.20 8.43 -9.38
C SER A 108 0.79 9.55 -10.24
N GLY A 109 1.96 10.08 -9.85
CA GLY A 109 2.57 11.22 -10.52
C GLY A 109 1.72 12.49 -10.49
N GLY A 110 0.81 12.60 -9.51
CA GLY A 110 -0.14 13.71 -9.38
C GLY A 110 -1.39 13.57 -10.24
N LYS A 111 -1.68 12.39 -10.77
CA LYS A 111 -2.84 12.09 -11.61
C LYS A 111 -3.74 11.05 -10.97
N TYR A 112 -5.03 11.16 -11.19
CA TYR A 112 -5.96 10.08 -10.92
C TYR A 112 -5.68 8.93 -11.89
N LEU A 113 -5.47 7.75 -11.36
CA LEU A 113 -5.19 6.55 -12.12
C LEU A 113 -6.36 5.58 -12.01
N ARG A 114 -6.53 4.76 -13.04
CA ARG A 114 -7.48 3.65 -13.01
C ARG A 114 -6.97 2.55 -12.07
N ALA A 115 -7.86 2.02 -11.24
CA ALA A 115 -7.55 0.89 -10.38
C ALA A 115 -7.20 -0.37 -11.18
N ARG A 116 -6.31 -1.18 -10.63
CA ARG A 116 -5.98 -2.52 -11.13
C ARG A 116 -6.84 -3.55 -10.39
N SER A 117 -7.48 -4.44 -11.13
CA SER A 117 -8.40 -5.45 -10.58
C SER A 117 -7.75 -6.46 -9.61
N GLY A 118 -6.42 -6.50 -9.52
CA GLY A 118 -5.71 -7.44 -8.64
C GLY A 118 -6.09 -7.32 -7.16
N VAL A 119 -6.29 -6.09 -6.66
CA VAL A 119 -6.75 -5.90 -5.27
C VAL A 119 -8.17 -6.44 -5.07
N GLY A 120 -9.07 -6.22 -6.02
CA GLY A 120 -10.43 -6.76 -5.96
C GLY A 120 -10.45 -8.29 -6.05
N ARG A 121 -9.60 -8.89 -6.90
CA ARG A 121 -9.45 -10.34 -6.96
C ARG A 121 -9.01 -10.93 -5.62
N LEU A 122 -7.95 -10.37 -5.02
CA LEU A 122 -7.48 -10.83 -3.70
C LEU A 122 -8.57 -10.77 -2.64
N ALA A 123 -9.32 -9.67 -2.61
CA ALA A 123 -10.39 -9.47 -1.64
C ALA A 123 -11.55 -10.46 -1.82
N LEU A 124 -11.94 -10.75 -3.07
CA LEU A 124 -13.07 -11.66 -3.36
C LEU A 124 -12.68 -13.13 -3.27
N GLU A 125 -11.45 -13.51 -3.64
CA GLU A 125 -10.95 -14.87 -3.50
C GLU A 125 -10.60 -15.24 -2.06
N ARG A 126 -10.42 -14.22 -1.17
CA ARG A 126 -10.19 -14.38 0.27
C ARG A 126 -11.15 -13.50 1.07
N PRO A 127 -12.45 -13.86 1.12
CA PRO A 127 -13.46 -13.10 1.82
C PRO A 127 -13.27 -13.04 3.34
N ASP A 128 -12.44 -13.93 3.88
CA ASP A 128 -11.98 -13.92 5.26
C ASP A 128 -10.89 -12.89 5.54
N ALA A 129 -10.24 -12.35 4.49
CA ALA A 129 -9.23 -11.33 4.64
C ALA A 129 -9.86 -9.95 4.89
N ARG A 130 -9.55 -9.37 6.06
CA ARG A 130 -10.04 -8.02 6.37
C ARG A 130 -9.39 -6.97 5.47
N VAL A 131 -10.19 -6.25 4.70
CA VAL A 131 -9.70 -5.14 3.89
C VAL A 131 -9.57 -3.90 4.77
N VAL A 132 -8.37 -3.31 4.77
CA VAL A 132 -8.05 -2.06 5.46
C VAL A 132 -7.51 -1.06 4.45
N LEU A 133 -8.06 0.14 4.42
CA LEU A 133 -7.56 1.23 3.60
C LEU A 133 -6.51 2.03 4.38
N CYS A 134 -5.53 2.58 3.63
CA CYS A 134 -4.47 3.37 4.25
C CYS A 134 -4.16 4.61 3.41
N THR A 135 -4.29 5.80 3.99
CA THR A 135 -3.83 7.02 3.32
C THR A 135 -2.45 7.42 3.80
N VAL A 136 -1.58 7.76 2.84
CA VAL A 136 -0.24 8.30 3.07
C VAL A 136 -0.18 9.70 2.46
N ARG A 137 0.06 10.72 3.29
CA ARG A 137 0.22 12.13 2.87
C ARG A 137 1.61 12.64 3.19
N GLY A 138 2.14 13.51 2.35
CA GLY A 138 3.43 14.17 2.58
C GLY A 138 4.66 13.31 2.26
N SER A 139 4.48 12.09 1.77
CA SER A 139 5.57 11.17 1.39
C SER A 139 6.41 11.67 0.23
N THR A 140 5.82 12.48 -0.67
CA THR A 140 6.51 13.07 -1.82
C THR A 140 7.59 14.09 -1.44
N ASP A 141 7.52 14.62 -0.22
CA ASP A 141 8.50 15.57 0.31
C ASP A 141 9.59 14.88 1.15
N TYR A 142 9.54 13.55 1.31
CA TYR A 142 10.42 12.81 2.21
C TYR A 142 11.92 12.92 1.87
N VAL A 143 12.26 13.17 0.62
CA VAL A 143 13.65 13.35 0.15
C VAL A 143 14.07 14.82 -0.04
N ARG A 144 13.27 15.79 0.41
CA ARG A 144 13.59 17.22 0.21
C ARG A 144 14.38 17.80 1.38
N PHE A 145 15.69 17.55 1.38
CA PHE A 145 16.61 18.28 2.25
C PHE A 145 16.63 19.79 1.85
N PRO A 146 16.62 20.74 2.82
CA PRO A 146 16.64 20.60 4.29
C PRO A 146 15.26 20.54 4.96
N ARG A 147 14.16 20.41 4.20
CA ARG A 147 12.81 20.41 4.76
C ARG A 147 12.54 19.09 5.50
N ARG A 148 12.07 19.19 6.73
CA ARG A 148 11.59 18.04 7.51
C ARG A 148 10.17 17.69 7.02
N PRO A 149 9.95 16.60 6.30
CA PRO A 149 8.62 16.24 5.82
C PRO A 149 7.70 15.93 6.99
N ARG A 150 6.46 16.37 6.86
CA ARG A 150 5.36 15.95 7.75
C ARG A 150 4.59 14.87 7.03
N VAL A 151 4.73 13.62 7.48
CA VAL A 151 4.01 12.49 6.91
C VAL A 151 2.86 12.13 7.83
N THR A 152 1.69 11.93 7.24
CA THR A 152 0.52 11.40 7.94
C THR A 152 0.13 10.07 7.32
N VAL A 153 -0.05 9.07 8.17
CA VAL A 153 -0.56 7.74 7.81
C VAL A 153 -1.84 7.52 8.59
N GLU A 154 -2.93 7.23 7.88
CA GLU A 154 -4.23 6.96 8.48
C GLU A 154 -4.77 5.63 7.97
N PHE A 155 -5.14 4.75 8.89
CA PHE A 155 -5.80 3.47 8.59
C PHE A 155 -7.28 3.59 8.86
N PHE A 156 -8.11 2.99 8.00
CA PHE A 156 -9.57 3.01 8.16
C PHE A 156 -10.21 1.84 7.41
N GLU A 157 -11.41 1.48 7.80
CA GLU A 157 -12.22 0.49 7.07
C GLU A 157 -12.89 1.12 5.86
N PRO A 158 -13.17 0.33 4.80
CA PRO A 158 -13.97 0.81 3.68
C PRO A 158 -15.33 1.33 4.16
N GLN A 159 -15.73 2.52 3.72
CA GLN A 159 -16.95 3.19 4.18
C GLN A 159 -18.23 2.44 3.76
N ILE A 160 -18.21 1.84 2.57
CA ILE A 160 -19.34 1.05 2.05
C ILE A 160 -19.34 -0.38 2.65
N GLY A 161 -18.40 -0.68 3.55
CA GLY A 161 -18.25 -1.99 4.18
C GLY A 161 -17.20 -2.89 3.53
N GLN A 162 -16.98 -4.04 4.15
CA GLN A 162 -16.08 -5.07 3.63
C GLN A 162 -16.60 -5.62 2.28
N PRO A 163 -15.70 -6.13 1.40
CA PRO A 163 -16.08 -6.68 0.12
C PRO A 163 -17.15 -7.76 0.22
N GLY A 164 -18.19 -7.65 -0.61
CA GLY A 164 -19.26 -8.64 -0.70
C GLY A 164 -19.06 -9.61 -1.86
N PRO A 165 -19.67 -10.81 -1.82
CA PRO A 165 -19.49 -11.87 -2.83
C PRO A 165 -20.03 -11.49 -4.22
N GLU A 166 -20.95 -10.55 -4.30
CA GLU A 166 -21.60 -10.11 -5.55
C GLU A 166 -20.79 -9.02 -6.28
N GLU A 167 -19.72 -8.51 -5.68
CA GLU A 167 -18.93 -7.45 -6.29
C GLU A 167 -18.03 -7.99 -7.42
N ILE A 168 -17.84 -7.17 -8.46
CA ILE A 168 -16.92 -7.47 -9.56
C ILE A 168 -15.52 -6.96 -9.20
N PRO A 169 -14.44 -7.75 -9.40
CA PRO A 169 -13.08 -7.38 -8.98
C PRO A 169 -12.61 -6.01 -9.45
N GLY A 170 -12.98 -5.58 -10.66
CA GLY A 170 -12.61 -4.29 -11.22
C GLY A 170 -13.37 -3.12 -10.58
N GLU A 171 -14.64 -3.32 -10.28
CA GLU A 171 -15.51 -2.33 -9.63
C GLU A 171 -15.11 -2.16 -8.17
N LEU A 172 -14.91 -3.27 -7.45
CA LEU A 172 -14.40 -3.25 -6.08
C LEU A 172 -13.06 -2.50 -6.00
N ALA A 173 -12.11 -2.81 -6.88
CA ALA A 173 -10.82 -2.11 -6.90
C ALA A 173 -10.98 -0.61 -7.14
N THR A 174 -11.93 -0.21 -8.01
CA THR A 174 -12.23 1.19 -8.30
C THR A 174 -12.83 1.87 -7.09
N ARG A 175 -13.83 1.25 -6.46
CA ARG A 175 -14.46 1.74 -5.23
C ARG A 175 -13.44 2.02 -4.12
N LEU A 176 -12.57 1.03 -3.83
CA LEU A 176 -11.54 1.17 -2.81
C LEU A 176 -10.53 2.29 -3.13
N LEU A 177 -10.17 2.45 -4.42
CA LEU A 177 -9.29 3.54 -4.84
C LEU A 177 -9.97 4.91 -4.74
N ASP A 178 -11.23 5.01 -5.10
CA ASP A 178 -12.00 6.27 -5.03
C ASP A 178 -12.12 6.74 -3.57
N GLU A 179 -12.46 5.85 -2.63
CA GLU A 179 -12.48 6.16 -1.19
C GLU A 179 -11.12 6.69 -0.68
N LEU A 180 -10.01 6.11 -1.16
CA LEU A 180 -8.67 6.60 -0.84
C LEU A 180 -8.43 8.00 -1.42
N ARG A 181 -8.84 8.22 -2.68
CA ARG A 181 -8.56 9.45 -3.41
C ARG A 181 -9.47 10.61 -3.04
N GLU A 182 -10.65 10.34 -2.54
CA GLU A 182 -11.50 11.34 -1.88
C GLU A 182 -10.82 11.90 -0.63
N ARG A 183 -10.20 11.03 0.18
CA ARG A 183 -9.45 11.47 1.37
C ARG A 183 -8.11 12.12 1.01
N VAL A 184 -7.38 11.57 0.03
CA VAL A 184 -6.04 12.04 -0.37
C VAL A 184 -5.96 12.19 -1.89
N PRO A 185 -6.19 13.40 -2.43
CA PRO A 185 -5.94 13.67 -3.85
C PRO A 185 -4.50 13.32 -4.27
N PRO A 186 -4.29 12.87 -5.52
CA PRO A 186 -2.96 12.51 -6.01
C PRO A 186 -1.96 13.67 -5.90
N ALA A 187 -0.78 13.38 -5.36
CA ALA A 187 0.28 14.36 -5.19
C ALA A 187 1.40 14.15 -6.21
N PRO A 188 1.86 15.20 -6.92
CA PRO A 188 2.99 15.08 -7.83
C PRO A 188 4.26 14.77 -7.06
N SER A 189 5.00 13.76 -7.52
CA SER A 189 6.29 13.41 -6.94
C SER A 189 7.37 14.45 -7.27
N GLY A 190 8.11 14.89 -6.27
CA GLY A 190 9.36 15.64 -6.46
C GLY A 190 9.23 17.04 -7.07
N ARG A 191 10.12 17.42 -7.99
CA ARG A 191 10.39 18.77 -8.48
C ARG A 191 9.27 19.48 -9.25
N ARG A 192 8.16 18.85 -9.60
CA ARG A 192 7.11 19.43 -10.46
C ARG A 192 6.13 20.39 -9.77
N ARG A 193 6.25 20.67 -8.47
CA ARG A 193 5.40 21.63 -7.75
C ARG A 193 5.75 23.12 -7.98
N ARG A 194 6.60 23.47 -8.95
CA ARG A 194 7.01 24.87 -9.19
C ARG A 194 6.34 25.55 -10.39
N GLN A 195 5.27 24.95 -10.95
CA GLN A 195 4.52 25.59 -12.03
C GLN A 195 3.01 25.42 -11.79
N ALA A 196 2.52 26.10 -10.79
CA ALA A 196 1.13 26.53 -10.64
C ALA A 196 1.11 27.66 -9.61
#